data_40ecce9df40bb828fb4024df20fd67cc
#
_entry.id   40ecce9df40bb828fb4024df20fd67cc
#
_cell.length_a   1.000
_cell.length_b   1.000
_cell.length_c   1.000
_cell.angle_alpha   90.00
_cell.angle_beta   90.00
_cell.angle_gamma   90.00
#
_symmetry.space_group_name_H-M   'P 1'
#
loop_
_entity.id
_entity.type
_entity.pdbx_description
1 polymer ?
#
loop_
_entity_poly.entity_id
_entity_poly.type
_entity_poly.pdbx_seq_one_letter_code
_entity_poly.pdbx_strand_id
1 'polypeptide(L)'
;TPVEEEKVACILEAARVAPSAANLQPTRLVVIDNAEGMEKLSRAANVYSAPLAIIVCADHAKAWKRPADGKSTVDIDASIATDHMMMEATSLGLGSVWICWFDPEVVAHEFGLPETFEPINVLAIGYSDEPAKSPDRHATERIPVGELLACH
;
A
#
# COMPACT_ATOMS: atom_id res chain seq x y z
N THR A 1 9.24 -18.13 0.76
CA THR A 1 9.50 -18.07 2.20
C THR A 1 8.49 -17.15 2.85
N PRO A 2 7.75 -17.58 3.88
CA PRO A 2 6.86 -16.71 4.65
C PRO A 2 7.63 -15.53 5.27
N VAL A 3 6.94 -14.41 5.48
CA VAL A 3 7.47 -13.27 6.23
C VAL A 3 7.21 -13.52 7.72
N GLU A 4 8.22 -13.26 8.54
CA GLU A 4 8.15 -13.48 10.00
C GLU A 4 7.12 -12.54 10.65
N GLU A 5 6.39 -13.04 11.65
CA GLU A 5 5.33 -12.29 12.34
C GLU A 5 5.83 -10.95 12.92
N GLU A 6 7.06 -10.93 13.45
CA GLU A 6 7.67 -9.71 13.99
C GLU A 6 7.87 -8.64 12.92
N LYS A 7 8.25 -9.05 11.70
CA LYS A 7 8.39 -8.12 10.57
C LYS A 7 7.03 -7.61 10.10
N VAL A 8 6.03 -8.49 10.04
CA VAL A 8 4.65 -8.08 9.73
C VAL A 8 4.16 -7.05 10.76
N ALA A 9 4.40 -7.29 12.05
CA ALA A 9 4.03 -6.35 13.10
C ALA A 9 4.70 -4.97 12.93
N CYS A 10 5.99 -4.92 12.58
CA CYS A 10 6.69 -3.66 12.30
C CYS A 10 6.09 -2.92 11.10
N ILE A 11 5.77 -3.63 10.02
CA ILE A 11 5.14 -3.06 8.82
C ILE A 11 3.76 -2.48 9.15
N LEU A 12 2.95 -3.19 9.93
CA LEU A 12 1.63 -2.69 10.35
C LEU A 12 1.75 -1.48 11.29
N GLU A 13 2.76 -1.47 12.18
CA GLU A 13 3.04 -0.31 13.02
C GLU A 13 3.44 0.91 12.20
N ALA A 14 4.23 0.75 11.14
CA ALA A 14 4.56 1.83 10.21
C ALA A 14 3.29 2.46 9.59
N ALA A 15 2.32 1.64 9.19
CA ALA A 15 1.03 2.16 8.70
C ALA A 15 0.23 2.87 9.82
N ARG A 16 0.25 2.33 11.05
CA ARG A 16 -0.47 2.89 12.19
C ARG A 16 0.00 4.28 12.57
N VAL A 17 1.31 4.54 12.48
CA VAL A 17 1.91 5.84 12.82
C VAL A 17 1.94 6.81 11.65
N ALA A 18 1.59 6.38 10.44
CA ALA A 18 1.55 7.23 9.27
C ALA A 18 0.58 8.40 9.48
N PRO A 19 0.94 9.62 9.05
CA PRO A 19 0.06 10.78 9.17
C PRO A 19 -1.16 10.66 8.26
N SER A 20 -2.26 11.27 8.67
CA SER A 20 -3.48 11.39 7.86
C SER A 20 -4.10 12.78 7.98
N ALA A 21 -4.92 13.16 7.01
CA ALA A 21 -5.58 14.46 7.01
C ALA A 21 -6.42 14.66 8.28
N ALA A 22 -6.17 15.75 8.99
CA ALA A 22 -6.77 16.10 10.28
C ALA A 22 -6.67 14.96 11.34
N ASN A 23 -5.74 14.02 11.16
CA ASN A 23 -5.56 12.84 12.00
C ASN A 23 -6.83 11.97 12.11
N LEU A 24 -7.66 11.93 11.06
CA LEU A 24 -8.90 11.15 11.07
C LEU A 24 -8.69 9.64 10.85
N GLN A 25 -7.50 9.22 10.41
CA GLN A 25 -7.07 7.84 10.34
C GLN A 25 -8.08 6.92 9.61
N PRO A 26 -8.46 7.24 8.35
CA PRO A 26 -9.46 6.48 7.60
C PRO A 26 -8.93 5.16 7.05
N THR A 27 -7.60 4.96 7.04
CA THR A 27 -6.97 3.77 6.45
C THR A 27 -7.35 2.50 7.20
N ARG A 28 -7.66 1.44 6.45
CA ARG A 28 -7.95 0.10 6.95
C ARG A 28 -7.16 -0.92 6.15
N LEU A 29 -6.67 -1.95 6.80
CA LEU A 29 -5.79 -2.94 6.21
C LEU A 29 -6.42 -4.33 6.27
N VAL A 30 -6.33 -5.10 5.17
CA VAL A 30 -6.58 -6.54 5.16
C VAL A 30 -5.26 -7.23 4.91
N VAL A 31 -4.78 -7.96 5.92
CA VAL A 31 -3.52 -8.72 5.84
C VAL A 31 -3.79 -10.12 5.34
N ILE A 32 -3.04 -10.56 4.35
CA ILE A 32 -3.20 -11.85 3.69
C ILE A 32 -1.84 -12.55 3.70
N ASP A 33 -1.72 -13.61 4.48
CA ASP A 33 -0.51 -14.41 4.69
C ASP A 33 -0.76 -15.92 4.56
N ASN A 34 -1.96 -16.29 4.09
CA ASN A 34 -2.38 -17.67 3.97
C ASN A 34 -2.87 -18.01 2.55
N ALA A 35 -2.85 -19.30 2.22
CA ALA A 35 -3.15 -19.79 0.87
C ALA A 35 -4.56 -19.45 0.41
N GLU A 36 -5.57 -19.53 1.29
CA GLU A 36 -6.96 -19.24 0.93
C GLU A 36 -7.14 -17.75 0.55
N GLY A 37 -6.60 -16.85 1.38
CA GLY A 37 -6.65 -15.40 1.10
C GLY A 37 -5.89 -15.04 -0.17
N MET A 38 -4.72 -15.65 -0.41
CA MET A 38 -3.96 -15.44 -1.64
C MET A 38 -4.71 -15.95 -2.87
N GLU A 39 -5.41 -17.08 -2.79
CA GLU A 39 -6.25 -17.59 -3.88
C GLU A 39 -7.37 -16.58 -4.19
N LYS A 40 -8.08 -16.08 -3.18
CA LYS A 40 -9.11 -15.04 -3.36
C LYS A 40 -8.54 -13.79 -4.04
N LEU A 41 -7.40 -13.28 -3.54
CA LEU A 41 -6.77 -12.08 -4.09
C LEU A 41 -6.28 -12.29 -5.53
N SER A 42 -5.83 -13.49 -5.88
CA SER A 42 -5.36 -13.82 -7.23
C SER A 42 -6.42 -13.66 -8.32
N ARG A 43 -7.71 -13.65 -7.95
CA ARG A 43 -8.83 -13.37 -8.87
C ARG A 43 -8.93 -11.91 -9.26
N ALA A 44 -8.37 -11.01 -8.44
CA ALA A 44 -8.42 -9.57 -8.62
C ALA A 44 -7.08 -8.94 -9.03
N ALA A 45 -5.96 -9.51 -8.58
CA ALA A 45 -4.64 -8.93 -8.75
C ALA A 45 -3.55 -9.99 -8.95
N ASN A 46 -2.49 -9.63 -9.68
CA ASN A 46 -1.26 -10.41 -9.68
C ASN A 46 -0.36 -9.94 -8.52
N VAL A 47 -0.13 -10.80 -7.56
CA VAL A 47 0.72 -10.52 -6.39
C VAL A 47 2.15 -11.09 -6.52
N TYR A 48 2.55 -11.50 -7.71
CA TYR A 48 3.92 -11.94 -8.04
C TYR A 48 4.44 -13.06 -7.15
N SER A 49 3.56 -13.95 -6.72
CA SER A 49 3.87 -15.07 -5.80
C SER A 49 4.42 -14.62 -4.44
N ALA A 50 4.18 -13.38 -4.03
CA ALA A 50 4.57 -12.90 -2.72
C ALA A 50 3.85 -13.70 -1.61
N PRO A 51 4.54 -14.02 -0.50
CA PRO A 51 3.95 -14.76 0.61
C PRO A 51 3.04 -13.90 1.51
N LEU A 52 3.14 -12.59 1.40
CA LEU A 52 2.36 -11.61 2.16
C LEU A 52 1.78 -10.58 1.19
N ALA A 53 0.51 -10.27 1.33
CA ALA A 53 -0.12 -9.13 0.68
C ALA A 53 -0.96 -8.34 1.68
N ILE A 54 -1.00 -7.02 1.51
CA ILE A 54 -1.81 -6.13 2.34
C ILE A 54 -2.69 -5.32 1.40
N ILE A 55 -4.02 -5.52 1.49
CA ILE A 55 -4.97 -4.64 0.81
C ILE A 55 -5.11 -3.39 1.66
N VAL A 56 -4.83 -2.25 1.07
CA VAL A 56 -4.97 -0.94 1.72
C VAL A 56 -6.29 -0.33 1.30
N CYS A 57 -7.18 -0.18 2.26
CA CYS A 57 -8.50 0.41 2.07
C CYS A 57 -8.59 1.76 2.76
N ALA A 58 -9.54 2.59 2.32
CA ALA A 58 -9.92 3.80 3.01
C ALA A 58 -11.41 3.81 3.34
N ASP A 59 -11.76 4.21 4.56
CA ASP A 59 -13.13 4.36 5.03
C ASP A 59 -13.66 5.76 4.69
N HIS A 60 -14.52 5.84 3.69
CA HIS A 60 -15.16 7.08 3.25
C HIS A 60 -15.96 7.78 4.34
N ALA A 61 -16.46 7.04 5.33
CA ALA A 61 -17.20 7.60 6.45
C ALA A 61 -16.31 8.40 7.41
N LYS A 62 -14.99 8.15 7.40
CA LYS A 62 -14.01 8.79 8.28
C LYS A 62 -13.06 9.75 7.58
N ALA A 63 -12.94 9.66 6.25
CA ALA A 63 -11.99 10.45 5.50
C ALA A 63 -12.31 11.94 5.57
N TRP A 64 -11.25 12.75 5.70
CA TRP A 64 -11.38 14.20 5.61
C TRP A 64 -11.78 14.64 4.20
N LYS A 65 -12.60 15.67 4.14
CA LYS A 65 -13.02 16.31 2.88
C LYS A 65 -12.65 17.78 2.92
N ARG A 66 -12.00 18.23 1.85
CA ARG A 66 -11.60 19.62 1.71
C ARG A 66 -12.83 20.53 1.62
N PRO A 67 -12.96 21.54 2.51
CA PRO A 67 -14.19 22.38 2.54
C PRO A 67 -14.46 23.16 1.25
N ALA A 68 -13.41 23.51 0.51
CA ALA A 68 -13.52 24.36 -0.68
C ALA A 68 -14.22 23.66 -1.86
N ASP A 69 -14.02 22.35 -2.02
CA ASP A 69 -14.49 21.59 -3.20
C ASP A 69 -15.00 20.18 -2.89
N GLY A 70 -14.99 19.80 -1.62
CA GLY A 70 -15.46 18.48 -1.18
C GLY A 70 -14.54 17.32 -1.52
N LYS A 71 -13.32 17.57 -2.06
CA LYS A 71 -12.39 16.51 -2.42
C LYS A 71 -11.99 15.71 -1.18
N SER A 72 -12.22 14.40 -1.24
CA SER A 72 -11.82 13.47 -0.19
C SER A 72 -10.30 13.18 -0.23
N THR A 73 -9.72 12.85 0.93
CA THR A 73 -8.31 12.47 1.07
C THR A 73 -8.09 10.96 1.14
N VAL A 74 -9.08 10.14 0.77
CA VAL A 74 -8.97 8.67 0.86
C VAL A 74 -7.73 8.13 0.17
N ASP A 75 -7.46 8.53 -1.08
CA ASP A 75 -6.28 8.11 -1.82
C ASP A 75 -4.98 8.60 -1.20
N ILE A 76 -4.98 9.82 -0.68
CA ILE A 76 -3.80 10.44 -0.06
C ILE A 76 -3.44 9.69 1.21
N ASP A 77 -4.38 9.53 2.12
CA ASP A 77 -4.14 8.90 3.43
C ASP A 77 -3.74 7.43 3.27
N ALA A 78 -4.41 6.69 2.38
CA ALA A 78 -4.06 5.31 2.07
C ALA A 78 -2.67 5.20 1.43
N SER A 79 -2.32 6.10 0.50
CA SER A 79 -1.01 6.11 -0.16
C SER A 79 0.13 6.43 0.81
N ILE A 80 -0.08 7.34 1.75
CA ILE A 80 0.92 7.64 2.80
C ILE A 80 1.17 6.39 3.66
N ALA A 81 0.12 5.70 4.11
CA ALA A 81 0.26 4.48 4.88
C ALA A 81 0.98 3.37 4.09
N THR A 82 0.67 3.24 2.79
CA THR A 82 1.33 2.27 1.91
C THR A 82 2.82 2.58 1.76
N ASP A 83 3.18 3.85 1.56
CA ASP A 83 4.59 4.28 1.45
C ASP A 83 5.36 3.96 2.74
N HIS A 84 4.80 4.25 3.91
CA HIS A 84 5.41 3.91 5.20
C HIS A 84 5.65 2.40 5.34
N MET A 85 4.66 1.58 4.99
CA MET A 85 4.82 0.11 4.99
C MET A 85 5.89 -0.37 4.01
N MET A 86 5.95 0.21 2.81
CA MET A 86 6.94 -0.12 1.79
C MET A 86 8.36 0.22 2.24
N MET A 87 8.55 1.38 2.86
CA MET A 87 9.83 1.81 3.41
C MET A 87 10.26 0.92 4.57
N GLU A 88 9.33 0.56 5.46
CA GLU A 88 9.62 -0.35 6.57
C GLU A 88 9.96 -1.75 6.07
N ALA A 89 9.22 -2.30 5.11
CA ALA A 89 9.55 -3.58 4.49
C ALA A 89 10.99 -3.59 3.93
N THR A 90 11.38 -2.50 3.28
CA THR A 90 12.75 -2.33 2.76
C THR A 90 13.78 -2.31 3.88
N SER A 91 13.52 -1.61 4.99
CA SER A 91 14.42 -1.54 6.15
C SER A 91 14.64 -2.91 6.81
N LEU A 92 13.61 -3.78 6.74
CA LEU A 92 13.63 -5.16 7.24
C LEU A 92 14.24 -6.17 6.25
N GLY A 93 14.77 -5.71 5.12
CA GLY A 93 15.39 -6.55 4.08
C GLY A 93 14.38 -7.29 3.19
N LEU A 94 13.15 -6.81 3.12
CA LEU A 94 12.09 -7.35 2.25
C LEU A 94 11.98 -6.53 0.96
N GLY A 95 11.53 -7.19 -0.11
CA GLY A 95 11.07 -6.52 -1.32
C GLY A 95 9.57 -6.27 -1.25
N SER A 96 9.11 -5.28 -2.00
CA SER A 96 7.68 -4.99 -2.11
C SER A 96 7.28 -4.50 -3.50
N VAL A 97 6.02 -4.73 -3.87
CA VAL A 97 5.41 -4.21 -5.09
C VAL A 97 4.11 -3.52 -4.72
N TRP A 98 4.03 -2.23 -5.04
CA TRP A 98 2.80 -1.45 -4.93
C TRP A 98 1.95 -1.65 -6.17
N ILE A 99 0.77 -2.25 -6.02
CA ILE A 99 -0.11 -2.68 -7.09
C ILE A 99 -1.35 -1.79 -7.09
N CYS A 100 -1.54 -1.04 -8.20
CA CYS A 100 -2.78 -0.31 -8.47
C CYS A 100 -3.62 -0.99 -9.57
N TRP A 101 -3.06 -1.96 -10.28
CA TRP A 101 -3.78 -2.72 -11.28
C TRP A 101 -4.43 -3.96 -10.65
N PHE A 102 -5.62 -3.79 -10.15
CA PHE A 102 -6.45 -4.83 -9.56
C PHE A 102 -7.94 -4.51 -9.78
N ASP A 103 -8.82 -5.49 -9.56
CA ASP A 103 -10.26 -5.29 -9.60
C ASP A 103 -10.80 -5.01 -8.19
N PRO A 104 -11.20 -3.75 -7.88
CA PRO A 104 -11.67 -3.38 -6.55
C PRO A 104 -13.01 -4.00 -6.18
N GLU A 105 -13.90 -4.29 -7.15
CA GLU A 105 -15.20 -4.91 -6.89
C GLU A 105 -15.03 -6.37 -6.48
N VAL A 106 -14.12 -7.09 -7.17
CA VAL A 106 -13.77 -8.46 -6.81
C VAL A 106 -13.13 -8.50 -5.42
N VAL A 107 -12.20 -7.58 -5.12
CA VAL A 107 -11.59 -7.48 -3.78
C VAL A 107 -12.67 -7.25 -2.71
N ALA A 108 -13.54 -6.28 -2.91
CA ALA A 108 -14.59 -5.96 -1.93
C ALA A 108 -15.51 -7.16 -1.66
N HIS A 109 -15.88 -7.88 -2.72
CA HIS A 109 -16.72 -9.07 -2.63
C HIS A 109 -16.01 -10.24 -1.93
N GLU A 110 -14.80 -10.61 -2.38
CA GLU A 110 -14.07 -11.78 -1.89
C GLU A 110 -13.65 -11.65 -0.41
N PHE A 111 -13.39 -10.42 0.05
CA PHE A 111 -12.99 -10.12 1.43
C PHE A 111 -14.13 -9.57 2.29
N GLY A 112 -15.35 -9.46 1.76
CA GLY A 112 -16.53 -9.01 2.50
C GLY A 112 -16.36 -7.61 3.09
N LEU A 113 -15.77 -6.68 2.32
CA LEU A 113 -15.50 -5.34 2.81
C LEU A 113 -16.80 -4.57 3.05
N PRO A 114 -16.87 -3.74 4.13
CA PRO A 114 -17.98 -2.82 4.31
C PRO A 114 -18.15 -1.88 3.11
N GLU A 115 -19.38 -1.49 2.80
CA GLU A 115 -19.70 -0.60 1.67
C GLU A 115 -18.94 0.75 1.72
N THR A 116 -18.57 1.21 2.92
CA THR A 116 -17.81 2.45 3.10
C THR A 116 -16.31 2.28 2.88
N PHE A 117 -15.81 1.04 2.75
CA PHE A 117 -14.38 0.78 2.55
C PHE A 117 -14.09 0.63 1.06
N GLU A 118 -13.26 1.53 0.54
CA GLU A 118 -12.73 1.46 -0.81
C GLU A 118 -11.33 0.84 -0.80
N PRO A 119 -11.09 -0.27 -1.53
CA PRO A 119 -9.73 -0.75 -1.76
C PRO A 119 -8.98 0.24 -2.65
N ILE A 120 -7.87 0.79 -2.16
CA ILE A 120 -7.09 1.82 -2.88
C ILE A 120 -5.89 1.20 -3.61
N ASN A 121 -5.19 0.30 -2.95
CA ASN A 121 -4.07 -0.43 -3.54
C ASN A 121 -3.81 -1.74 -2.81
N VAL A 122 -2.92 -2.56 -3.37
CA VAL A 122 -2.41 -3.78 -2.75
C VAL A 122 -0.89 -3.67 -2.65
N LEU A 123 -0.33 -3.93 -1.48
CA LEU A 123 1.10 -4.04 -1.26
C LEU A 123 1.48 -5.51 -1.13
N ALA A 124 2.17 -6.06 -2.14
CA ALA A 124 2.73 -7.41 -2.09
C ALA A 124 4.14 -7.35 -1.50
N ILE A 125 4.46 -8.25 -0.56
CA ILE A 125 5.71 -8.21 0.23
C ILE A 125 6.31 -9.61 0.31
N GLY A 126 7.64 -9.69 0.19
CA GLY A 126 8.36 -10.95 0.34
C GLY A 126 9.86 -10.78 0.22
N TYR A 127 10.57 -11.88 0.26
CA TYR A 127 12.00 -11.91 -0.02
C TYR A 127 12.22 -11.91 -1.53
N SER A 128 13.04 -10.95 -2.01
CA SER A 128 13.39 -10.87 -3.43
C SER A 128 14.53 -11.84 -3.76
N ASP A 129 14.37 -12.58 -4.85
CA ASP A 129 15.45 -13.40 -5.41
C ASP A 129 16.39 -12.58 -6.31
N GLU A 130 15.98 -11.33 -6.64
CA GLU A 130 16.78 -10.42 -7.45
C GLU A 130 17.59 -9.47 -6.57
N PRO A 131 18.85 -9.15 -6.95
CA PRO A 131 19.61 -8.15 -6.25
C PRO A 131 18.96 -6.76 -6.37
N ALA A 132 19.14 -5.93 -5.35
CA ALA A 132 18.70 -4.54 -5.41
C ALA A 132 19.34 -3.82 -6.61
N LYS A 133 18.55 -3.06 -7.34
CA LYS A 133 19.03 -2.24 -8.45
C LYS A 133 19.98 -1.15 -7.94
N SER A 134 21.03 -0.85 -8.72
CA SER A 134 21.96 0.21 -8.37
C SER A 134 21.24 1.55 -8.16
N PRO A 135 21.59 2.31 -7.09
CA PRO A 135 21.08 3.67 -6.90
C PRO A 135 21.55 4.64 -8.01
N ASP A 136 22.64 4.32 -8.74
CA ASP A 136 23.14 5.14 -9.85
C ASP A 136 22.12 5.30 -10.97
N ARG A 137 21.15 4.37 -11.11
CA ARG A 137 20.02 4.50 -12.04
C ARG A 137 19.21 5.77 -11.83
N HIS A 138 19.24 6.36 -10.65
CA HIS A 138 18.52 7.60 -10.37
C HIS A 138 19.04 8.79 -11.18
N ALA A 139 20.30 8.76 -11.61
CA ALA A 139 20.87 9.78 -12.47
C ALA A 139 20.29 9.77 -13.89
N THR A 140 19.80 8.62 -14.35
CA THR A 140 19.31 8.41 -15.74
C THR A 140 17.82 8.10 -15.84
N GLU A 141 17.24 7.54 -14.78
CA GLU A 141 15.84 7.08 -14.77
C GLU A 141 14.90 8.00 -13.99
N ARG A 142 15.39 9.10 -13.45
CA ARG A 142 14.59 10.12 -12.76
C ARG A 142 14.75 11.46 -13.42
N ILE A 143 13.68 12.25 -13.40
CA ILE A 143 13.73 13.64 -13.85
C ILE A 143 14.71 14.43 -12.96
N PRO A 144 15.47 15.38 -13.50
CA PRO A 144 16.31 16.27 -12.72
C PRO A 144 15.48 17.08 -11.71
N VAL A 145 16.11 17.46 -10.58
CA VAL A 145 15.43 18.26 -9.55
C VAL A 145 14.85 19.57 -10.12
N GLY A 146 15.54 20.18 -11.09
CA GLY A 146 15.07 21.41 -11.74
C GLY A 146 13.74 21.24 -12.50
N GLU A 147 13.46 20.04 -13.05
CA GLU A 147 12.20 19.74 -13.70
C GLU A 147 11.10 19.35 -12.71
N LEU A 148 11.47 18.89 -11.51
CA LEU A 148 10.53 18.60 -10.43
C LEU A 148 9.92 19.87 -9.84
N LEU A 149 10.64 21.00 -9.94
CA LEU A 149 10.23 22.30 -9.42
C LEU A 149 9.38 23.04 -10.47
N ALA A 150 8.09 23.21 -10.20
CA ALA A 150 7.22 23.99 -11.10
C ALA A 150 7.54 25.51 -11.07
N CYS A 151 7.97 26.02 -9.90
CA CYS A 151 8.41 27.41 -9.67
C CYS A 151 9.22 27.49 -8.38
N HIS A 152 10.01 28.55 -8.24
CA HIS A 152 10.78 28.86 -7.02
C HIS A 152 11.02 30.35 -6.90
#